data_c240e7fd91ebca655af1ccfcef696058
#
_entry.id   c240e7fd91ebca655af1ccfcef696058
#
_cell.length_a   1.000
_cell.length_b   1.000
_cell.length_c   1.000
_cell.angle_alpha   90.00
_cell.angle_beta   90.00
_cell.angle_gamma   90.00
#
_symmetry.space_group_name_H-M   'P 1'
#
loop_
_entity.id
_entity.type
_entity.pdbx_description
1 polymer ?
#
loop_
_entity_poly.entity_id
_entity_poly.type
_entity_poly.pdbx_seq_one_letter_code
_entity_poly.pdbx_strand_id
1 'polypeptide(L)'
;EKDTKGKISVEELENKMADKLKSMGIKLDEQLSLSDVSSNFKKYVFKQQDILKDKLYSLKVYDAQTVGKVMMEMEKIGISNVEIERTRYTKMDSLQLVLKSRAITKAKKQAEYLTKPLGQKVGPAIHITDTYFMNAYENMADQVVVRGYAAAPKSEFKPLDVEFSKTKV
;
A
#
# COMPACT_ATOMS: atom_id res chain seq x y z
N GLU A 1 12.27 -11.54 -16.86
CA GLU A 1 13.00 -10.30 -16.63
C GLU A 1 14.42 -10.37 -17.18
N LYS A 2 14.92 -9.29 -17.79
CA LYS A 2 16.10 -9.33 -18.67
C LYS A 2 17.45 -9.56 -17.96
N ASP A 3 17.51 -9.58 -16.63
CA ASP A 3 18.77 -9.28 -15.95
C ASP A 3 19.65 -10.46 -15.61
N THR A 4 19.20 -11.65 -15.85
CA THR A 4 20.03 -12.82 -15.62
C THR A 4 20.45 -13.54 -16.90
N LYS A 5 20.38 -12.87 -18.06
CA LYS A 5 20.75 -13.43 -19.36
C LYS A 5 20.09 -14.80 -19.64
N GLY A 6 18.83 -14.96 -19.23
CA GLY A 6 18.10 -16.21 -19.39
C GLY A 6 18.59 -17.40 -18.55
N LYS A 7 19.37 -17.12 -17.48
CA LYS A 7 19.95 -18.18 -16.63
C LYS A 7 19.08 -18.56 -15.43
N ILE A 8 18.12 -17.72 -15.03
CA ILE A 8 17.24 -18.00 -13.89
C ILE A 8 15.81 -18.06 -14.38
N SER A 9 15.10 -19.14 -14.06
CA SER A 9 13.69 -19.27 -14.40
C SER A 9 12.80 -18.45 -13.46
N VAL A 10 11.58 -18.12 -13.92
CA VAL A 10 10.58 -17.43 -13.07
C VAL A 10 10.25 -18.29 -11.85
N GLU A 11 10.19 -19.60 -12.02
CA GLU A 11 9.94 -20.55 -10.94
C GLU A 11 11.05 -20.54 -9.88
N GLU A 12 12.30 -20.39 -10.31
CA GLU A 12 13.44 -20.27 -9.39
C GLU A 12 13.41 -18.94 -8.63
N LEU A 13 13.08 -17.83 -9.30
CA LEU A 13 12.91 -16.53 -8.67
C LEU A 13 11.73 -16.55 -7.66
N GLU A 14 10.64 -17.23 -8.02
CA GLU A 14 9.47 -17.41 -7.16
C GLU A 14 9.84 -18.14 -5.86
N ASN A 15 10.61 -19.24 -5.97
CA ASN A 15 11.08 -19.97 -4.80
C ASN A 15 11.99 -19.11 -3.92
N LYS A 16 12.95 -18.40 -4.52
CA LYS A 16 13.84 -17.47 -3.79
C LYS A 16 13.05 -16.38 -3.08
N MET A 17 12.05 -15.81 -3.75
CA MET A 17 11.14 -14.82 -3.16
C MET A 17 10.39 -15.41 -1.98
N ALA A 18 9.77 -16.58 -2.14
CA ALA A 18 9.01 -17.23 -1.08
C ALA A 18 9.87 -17.54 0.14
N ASP A 19 11.07 -18.09 -0.05
CA ASP A 19 11.98 -18.40 1.05
C ASP A 19 12.46 -17.13 1.76
N LYS A 20 12.71 -16.07 1.00
CA LYS A 20 13.13 -14.80 1.57
C LYS A 20 12.01 -14.15 2.39
N LEU A 21 10.79 -14.12 1.88
CA LEU A 21 9.63 -13.59 2.59
C LEU A 21 9.35 -14.39 3.88
N LYS A 22 9.44 -15.73 3.83
CA LYS A 22 9.33 -16.57 5.02
C LYS A 22 10.40 -16.25 6.05
N SER A 23 11.65 -16.06 5.63
CA SER A 23 12.77 -15.72 6.54
C SER A 23 12.57 -14.37 7.24
N MET A 24 11.74 -13.48 6.67
CA MET A 24 11.35 -12.20 7.25
C MET A 24 10.12 -12.30 8.16
N GLY A 25 9.58 -13.51 8.39
CA GLY A 25 8.40 -13.74 9.22
C GLY A 25 7.08 -13.47 8.51
N ILE A 26 7.08 -13.33 7.19
CA ILE A 26 5.86 -13.10 6.39
C ILE A 26 5.17 -14.44 6.15
N LYS A 27 3.88 -14.50 6.46
CA LYS A 27 3.02 -15.67 6.25
C LYS A 27 2.48 -15.64 4.82
N LEU A 28 3.03 -16.50 3.96
CA LEU A 28 2.70 -16.48 2.53
C LEU A 28 1.24 -16.82 2.25
N ASP A 29 0.67 -17.73 3.01
CA ASP A 29 -0.74 -18.17 2.92
C ASP A 29 -1.75 -17.06 3.24
N GLU A 30 -1.39 -16.12 4.12
CA GLU A 30 -2.25 -15.02 4.55
C GLU A 30 -1.94 -13.70 3.83
N GLN A 31 -0.69 -13.50 3.40
CA GLN A 31 -0.17 -12.20 3.01
C GLN A 31 0.26 -12.10 1.54
N LEU A 32 0.53 -13.22 0.88
CA LEU A 32 0.93 -13.25 -0.52
C LEU A 32 -0.18 -13.80 -1.39
N SER A 33 -0.51 -13.11 -2.48
CA SER A 33 -1.47 -13.58 -3.48
C SER A 33 -0.90 -13.41 -4.88
N LEU A 34 -1.19 -14.37 -5.76
CA LEU A 34 -0.89 -14.26 -7.17
C LEU A 34 -1.99 -13.41 -7.82
N SER A 35 -1.59 -12.26 -8.39
CA SER A 35 -2.53 -11.30 -8.98
C SER A 35 -2.70 -11.51 -10.48
N ASP A 36 -1.63 -11.88 -11.18
CA ASP A 36 -1.69 -12.13 -12.62
C ASP A 36 -0.57 -13.08 -13.08
N VAL A 37 -0.83 -13.78 -14.17
CA VAL A 37 0.13 -14.64 -14.85
C VAL A 37 0.05 -14.39 -16.36
N SER A 38 1.13 -13.92 -16.94
CA SER A 38 1.21 -13.75 -18.38
C SER A 38 2.38 -14.54 -18.98
N SER A 39 2.20 -15.02 -20.21
CA SER A 39 3.26 -15.65 -20.97
C SER A 39 3.29 -15.05 -22.36
N ASN A 40 4.41 -14.46 -22.73
CA ASN A 40 4.62 -13.84 -24.03
C ASN A 40 5.62 -14.64 -24.85
N PHE A 41 5.23 -14.99 -26.08
CA PHE A 41 6.13 -15.64 -27.04
C PHE A 41 6.88 -14.58 -27.85
N LYS A 42 8.21 -14.50 -27.70
CA LYS A 42 9.05 -13.75 -28.65
C LYS A 42 9.57 -14.68 -29.73
N LYS A 43 9.08 -14.47 -30.96
CA LYS A 43 9.67 -15.09 -32.14
C LYS A 43 10.91 -14.29 -32.57
N TYR A 44 12.09 -14.90 -32.45
CA TYR A 44 13.28 -14.40 -33.11
C TYR A 44 13.44 -15.15 -34.44
N VAL A 45 13.72 -14.44 -35.53
CA VAL A 45 13.77 -14.98 -36.90
C VAL A 45 14.88 -16.03 -37.08
N PHE A 46 15.83 -16.18 -36.17
CA PHE A 46 16.97 -17.08 -36.27
C PHE A 46 17.43 -17.80 -34.99
N LYS A 47 16.67 -17.83 -33.90
CA LYS A 47 17.02 -18.53 -32.64
C LYS A 47 15.81 -19.09 -31.90
N GLN A 48 16.08 -20.09 -31.03
CA GLN A 48 15.09 -20.78 -30.17
C GLN A 48 14.01 -19.88 -29.63
N GLN A 49 12.77 -20.37 -29.59
CA GLN A 49 11.62 -19.72 -29.00
C GLN A 49 11.85 -19.56 -27.50
N ASP A 50 12.16 -18.35 -27.05
CA ASP A 50 12.16 -18.02 -25.62
C ASP A 50 10.75 -17.66 -25.18
N ILE A 51 10.22 -18.41 -24.23
CA ILE A 51 8.94 -18.11 -23.58
C ILE A 51 9.27 -17.19 -22.41
N LEU A 52 8.85 -15.92 -22.51
CA LEU A 52 8.91 -15.01 -21.39
C LEU A 52 7.63 -15.19 -20.54
N LYS A 53 7.83 -15.63 -19.32
CA LYS A 53 6.75 -15.73 -18.32
C LYS A 53 6.89 -14.57 -17.35
N ASP A 54 5.78 -13.90 -17.08
CA ASP A 54 5.68 -12.86 -16.07
C ASP A 54 4.62 -13.28 -15.07
N LYS A 55 4.91 -13.14 -13.79
CA LYS A 55 3.96 -13.35 -12.69
C LYS A 55 3.92 -12.11 -11.82
N LEU A 56 2.73 -11.66 -11.50
CA LEU A 56 2.48 -10.54 -10.62
C LEU A 56 1.95 -11.03 -9.28
N TYR A 57 2.59 -10.63 -8.21
CA TYR A 57 2.19 -10.95 -6.84
C TYR A 57 1.81 -9.69 -6.09
N SER A 58 0.74 -9.78 -5.30
CA SER A 58 0.40 -8.77 -4.30
C SER A 58 0.77 -9.25 -2.92
N LEU A 59 1.58 -8.46 -2.22
CA LEU A 59 2.02 -8.74 -0.87
C LEU A 59 1.40 -7.75 0.11
N LYS A 60 0.74 -8.26 1.15
CA LYS A 60 0.18 -7.46 2.23
C LYS A 60 1.17 -7.34 3.37
N VAL A 61 1.58 -6.11 3.69
CA VAL A 61 2.48 -5.78 4.81
C VAL A 61 1.79 -4.78 5.73
N TYR A 62 2.18 -4.78 7.01
CA TYR A 62 1.47 -4.03 8.04
C TYR A 62 2.22 -2.80 8.55
N ASP A 63 3.49 -2.63 8.17
CA ASP A 63 4.32 -1.51 8.59
C ASP A 63 5.33 -1.09 7.51
N ALA A 64 5.75 0.18 7.55
CA ALA A 64 6.64 0.76 6.56
C ALA A 64 8.06 0.19 6.61
N GLN A 65 8.54 -0.22 7.78
CA GLN A 65 9.89 -0.80 7.91
C GLN A 65 9.96 -2.15 7.21
N THR A 66 8.92 -2.98 7.35
CA THR A 66 8.82 -4.25 6.63
C THR A 66 8.73 -4.04 5.13
N VAL A 67 7.99 -3.01 4.65
CA VAL A 67 7.97 -2.64 3.22
C VAL A 67 9.38 -2.35 2.71
N GLY A 68 10.14 -1.50 3.41
CA GLY A 68 11.52 -1.17 3.02
C GLY A 68 12.44 -2.38 2.99
N LYS A 69 12.33 -3.26 3.98
CA LYS A 69 13.10 -4.52 4.01
C LYS A 69 12.73 -5.44 2.84
N VAL A 70 11.43 -5.60 2.55
CA VAL A 70 10.97 -6.41 1.41
C VAL A 70 11.55 -5.88 0.11
N MET A 71 11.45 -4.59 -0.15
CA MET A 71 11.99 -3.96 -1.36
C MET A 71 13.48 -4.27 -1.54
N MET A 72 14.28 -4.06 -0.47
CA MET A 72 15.71 -4.36 -0.52
C MET A 72 16.02 -5.85 -0.78
N GLU A 73 15.28 -6.73 -0.12
CA GLU A 73 15.55 -8.16 -0.25
C GLU A 73 15.10 -8.69 -1.61
N MET A 74 14.03 -8.14 -2.20
CA MET A 74 13.61 -8.46 -3.57
C MET A 74 14.67 -8.00 -4.58
N GLU A 75 15.21 -6.80 -4.44
CA GLU A 75 16.28 -6.30 -5.30
C GLU A 75 17.54 -7.20 -5.24
N LYS A 76 17.93 -7.65 -4.05
CA LYS A 76 19.09 -8.54 -3.87
C LYS A 76 18.97 -9.88 -4.61
N ILE A 77 17.77 -10.40 -4.74
CA ILE A 77 17.50 -11.65 -5.47
C ILE A 77 17.17 -11.43 -6.95
N GLY A 78 17.24 -10.18 -7.43
CA GLY A 78 17.03 -9.82 -8.83
C GLY A 78 15.57 -9.63 -9.21
N ILE A 79 14.67 -9.41 -8.24
CA ILE A 79 13.29 -9.03 -8.51
C ILE A 79 13.21 -7.51 -8.48
N SER A 80 12.90 -6.92 -9.63
CA SER A 80 12.64 -5.49 -9.82
C SER A 80 11.14 -5.21 -9.96
N ASN A 81 10.78 -3.94 -10.11
CA ASN A 81 9.39 -3.48 -10.26
C ASN A 81 8.51 -3.76 -9.02
N VAL A 82 9.10 -3.61 -7.84
CA VAL A 82 8.34 -3.63 -6.58
C VAL A 82 7.80 -2.24 -6.31
N GLU A 83 6.48 -2.12 -6.19
CA GLU A 83 5.80 -0.84 -5.95
C GLU A 83 4.77 -0.96 -4.83
N ILE A 84 4.39 0.16 -4.23
CA ILE A 84 3.31 0.21 -3.26
C ILE A 84 2.02 0.54 -4.02
N GLU A 85 1.17 -0.48 -4.21
CA GLU A 85 -0.13 -0.32 -4.88
C GLU A 85 -1.07 0.59 -4.09
N ARG A 86 -1.18 0.37 -2.79
CA ARG A 86 -2.04 1.16 -1.90
C ARG A 86 -1.72 0.96 -0.43
N THR A 87 -2.05 1.96 0.38
CA THR A 87 -2.04 1.87 1.84
C THR A 87 -3.45 2.01 2.39
N ARG A 88 -3.78 1.23 3.42
CA ARG A 88 -5.08 1.30 4.10
C ARG A 88 -4.89 1.23 5.62
N TYR A 89 -5.64 2.03 6.32
CA TYR A 89 -5.74 1.89 7.77
C TYR A 89 -6.71 0.75 8.11
N THR A 90 -6.22 -0.30 8.80
CA THR A 90 -6.99 -1.53 9.05
C THR A 90 -8.22 -1.35 9.94
N LYS A 91 -8.26 -0.28 10.73
CA LYS A 91 -9.39 0.04 11.63
C LYS A 91 -10.17 1.28 11.15
N MET A 92 -10.24 1.50 9.84
CA MET A 92 -10.87 2.70 9.27
C MET A 92 -12.32 2.85 9.72
N ASP A 93 -13.10 1.76 9.68
CA ASP A 93 -14.52 1.79 10.06
C ASP A 93 -14.71 2.21 11.53
N SER A 94 -13.92 1.64 12.43
CA SER A 94 -13.95 2.01 13.85
C SER A 94 -13.51 3.46 14.06
N LEU A 95 -12.50 3.92 13.33
CA LEU A 95 -12.04 5.30 13.38
C LEU A 95 -13.14 6.27 12.91
N GLN A 96 -13.79 5.96 11.79
CA GLN A 96 -14.90 6.77 11.26
C GLN A 96 -16.04 6.91 12.27
N LEU A 97 -16.45 5.82 12.91
CA LEU A 97 -17.49 5.86 13.94
C LEU A 97 -17.10 6.77 15.10
N VAL A 98 -15.86 6.68 15.58
CA VAL A 98 -15.34 7.55 16.65
C VAL A 98 -15.33 9.01 16.20
N LEU A 99 -14.89 9.29 14.98
CA LEU A 99 -14.85 10.66 14.45
C LEU A 99 -16.25 11.24 14.26
N LYS A 100 -17.19 10.47 13.73
CA LYS A 100 -18.61 10.87 13.60
C LYS A 100 -19.22 11.18 14.97
N SER A 101 -19.00 10.34 15.97
CA SER A 101 -19.46 10.58 17.33
C SER A 101 -18.90 11.88 17.93
N ARG A 102 -17.60 12.12 17.74
CA ARG A 102 -16.95 13.37 18.18
C ARG A 102 -17.49 14.59 17.43
N ALA A 103 -17.74 14.47 16.12
CA ALA A 103 -18.31 15.54 15.31
C ALA A 103 -19.72 15.95 15.81
N ILE A 104 -20.59 14.97 16.06
CA ILE A 104 -21.94 15.21 16.59
C ILE A 104 -21.87 15.85 17.97
N THR A 105 -21.00 15.39 18.85
CA THR A 105 -20.80 15.99 20.19
C THR A 105 -20.32 17.43 20.07
N LYS A 106 -19.42 17.74 19.14
CA LYS A 106 -18.95 19.10 18.88
C LYS A 106 -20.06 19.99 18.35
N ALA A 107 -20.86 19.49 17.41
CA ALA A 107 -22.00 20.20 16.84
C ALA A 107 -23.03 20.57 17.92
N LYS A 108 -23.36 19.63 18.81
CA LYS A 108 -24.27 19.90 19.96
C LYS A 108 -23.73 21.00 20.85
N LYS A 109 -22.43 20.93 21.24
CA LYS A 109 -21.81 21.98 22.07
C LYS A 109 -21.85 23.36 21.40
N GLN A 110 -21.62 23.40 20.10
CA GLN A 110 -21.66 24.61 19.31
C GLN A 110 -23.10 25.19 19.27
N ALA A 111 -24.11 24.35 19.06
CA ALA A 111 -25.49 24.77 19.09
C ALA A 111 -25.90 25.33 20.50
N GLU A 112 -25.50 24.66 21.57
CA GLU A 112 -25.70 25.12 22.94
C GLU A 112 -25.05 26.49 23.19
N TYR A 113 -23.85 26.70 22.67
CA TYR A 113 -23.16 28.01 22.79
C TYR A 113 -23.88 29.13 22.03
N LEU A 114 -24.40 28.85 20.84
CA LEU A 114 -25.11 29.84 20.01
C LEU A 114 -26.50 30.18 20.56
N THR A 115 -27.18 29.25 21.20
CA THR A 115 -28.53 29.47 21.75
C THR A 115 -28.51 30.12 23.12
N LYS A 116 -27.42 30.00 23.87
CA LYS A 116 -27.29 30.55 25.26
C LYS A 116 -27.58 32.05 25.37
N PRO A 117 -27.03 32.94 24.50
CA PRO A 117 -27.33 34.38 24.56
C PRO A 117 -28.80 34.71 24.30
N LEU A 118 -29.53 33.84 23.62
CA LEU A 118 -30.96 33.98 23.32
C LEU A 118 -31.88 33.44 24.44
N GLY A 119 -31.31 32.92 25.53
CA GLY A 119 -32.06 32.24 26.57
C GLY A 119 -32.71 30.93 26.13
N GLN A 120 -32.33 30.40 24.98
CA GLN A 120 -32.91 29.18 24.41
C GLN A 120 -32.07 27.94 24.77
N LYS A 121 -32.71 26.77 24.74
CA LYS A 121 -32.07 25.47 24.96
C LYS A 121 -32.14 24.66 23.67
N VAL A 122 -31.07 23.88 23.40
CA VAL A 122 -31.05 22.91 22.30
C VAL A 122 -31.99 21.76 22.67
N GLY A 123 -32.96 21.48 21.79
CA GLY A 123 -33.89 20.36 21.92
C GLY A 123 -33.27 19.02 21.43
N PRO A 124 -34.10 17.97 21.45
CA PRO A 124 -33.72 16.70 20.84
C PRO A 124 -33.46 16.85 19.35
N ALA A 125 -32.62 15.99 18.77
CA ALA A 125 -32.37 15.96 17.33
C ALA A 125 -33.66 15.56 16.58
N ILE A 126 -34.08 16.40 15.64
CA ILE A 126 -35.27 16.16 14.79
C ILE A 126 -34.88 15.36 13.54
N HIS A 127 -33.69 15.61 13.03
CA HIS A 127 -33.17 14.93 11.82
C HIS A 127 -31.67 14.73 11.95
N ILE A 128 -31.22 13.53 11.59
CA ILE A 128 -29.79 13.17 11.54
C ILE A 128 -29.54 12.57 10.16
N THR A 129 -28.60 13.17 9.43
CA THR A 129 -28.18 12.65 8.13
C THR A 129 -26.70 12.31 8.18
N ASP A 130 -26.37 11.11 7.79
CA ASP A 130 -25.00 10.67 7.58
C ASP A 130 -24.72 10.62 6.07
N THR A 131 -24.37 11.76 5.49
CA THR A 131 -23.99 11.88 4.10
C THR A 131 -22.51 11.64 3.97
N TYR A 132 -22.16 10.56 3.29
CA TYR A 132 -20.80 10.30 2.85
C TYR A 132 -20.51 11.21 1.65
N PHE A 133 -19.84 12.32 1.87
CA PHE A 133 -19.21 13.02 0.77
C PHE A 133 -17.99 12.18 0.36
N MET A 134 -18.14 11.35 -0.66
CA MET A 134 -16.99 10.85 -1.40
C MET A 134 -16.27 12.07 -1.97
N ASN A 135 -15.29 12.59 -1.25
CA ASN A 135 -14.41 13.57 -1.84
C ASN A 135 -13.72 12.88 -3.01
N ALA A 136 -13.91 13.41 -4.20
CA ALA A 136 -13.26 12.96 -5.44
C ALA A 136 -11.72 13.02 -5.36
N TYR A 137 -11.18 13.49 -4.25
CA TYR A 137 -9.75 13.54 -3.93
C TYR A 137 -9.18 12.23 -3.37
N GLU A 138 -9.99 11.23 -3.03
CA GLU A 138 -9.47 9.92 -2.57
C GLU A 138 -8.77 9.12 -3.68
N ASN A 139 -8.94 9.53 -4.95
CA ASN A 139 -8.24 8.91 -6.08
C ASN A 139 -6.89 9.58 -6.43
N MET A 140 -6.53 10.67 -5.78
CA MET A 140 -5.17 11.18 -5.81
C MET A 140 -4.41 10.55 -4.63
N ALA A 141 -4.01 9.29 -4.79
CA ALA A 141 -2.94 8.77 -4.00
C ALA A 141 -1.75 9.73 -4.18
N ASP A 142 -1.25 10.29 -3.09
CA ASP A 142 0.01 11.00 -3.08
C ASP A 142 1.08 10.01 -3.57
N GLN A 143 1.31 9.99 -4.86
CA GLN A 143 2.40 9.24 -5.45
C GLN A 143 3.69 9.92 -5.04
N VAL A 144 4.33 9.41 -4.02
CA VAL A 144 5.72 9.76 -3.74
C VAL A 144 6.57 9.10 -4.82
N VAL A 145 6.78 9.81 -5.92
CA VAL A 145 7.70 9.37 -6.98
C VAL A 145 9.11 9.66 -6.54
N VAL A 146 9.76 8.69 -5.94
CA VAL A 146 11.22 8.75 -5.68
C VAL A 146 11.94 8.44 -6.98
N ARG A 147 12.38 9.47 -7.70
CA ARG A 147 13.27 9.32 -8.86
C ARG A 147 14.72 9.35 -8.37
N GLY A 148 15.34 8.17 -8.27
CA GLY A 148 16.79 8.08 -8.04
C GLY A 148 17.53 8.10 -9.37
N TYR A 149 18.40 9.09 -9.55
CA TYR A 149 19.43 9.09 -10.59
C TYR A 149 20.77 8.76 -9.94
N ALA A 150 21.55 7.95 -10.63
CA ALA A 150 22.96 7.67 -10.48
C ALA A 150 23.37 6.52 -9.55
N ALA A 151 24.27 5.74 -10.10
CA ALA A 151 25.09 4.78 -9.38
C ALA A 151 25.89 5.49 -8.29
N ALA A 152 25.41 5.41 -7.06
CA ALA A 152 26.18 5.77 -5.89
C ALA A 152 26.91 4.54 -5.36
N PRO A 153 28.09 4.70 -4.73
CA PRO A 153 28.82 3.59 -4.15
C PRO A 153 27.95 2.87 -3.11
N LYS A 154 28.11 1.56 -3.01
CA LYS A 154 27.38 0.67 -2.09
C LYS A 154 27.55 1.16 -0.64
N SER A 155 26.70 2.08 -0.21
CA SER A 155 26.50 2.33 1.20
C SER A 155 25.47 1.33 1.71
N GLU A 156 25.73 0.73 2.86
CA GLU A 156 24.71 -0.07 3.52
C GLU A 156 23.45 0.77 3.72
N PHE A 157 22.41 0.41 2.98
CA PHE A 157 21.12 1.08 3.11
C PHE A 157 20.53 0.73 4.48
N LYS A 158 20.37 1.72 5.33
CA LYS A 158 19.56 1.61 6.54
C LYS A 158 18.17 2.11 6.22
N PRO A 159 17.13 1.27 6.34
CA PRO A 159 15.75 1.74 6.17
C PRO A 159 15.53 2.93 7.09
N LEU A 160 14.99 4.02 6.54
CA LEU A 160 14.56 5.15 7.34
C LEU A 160 13.43 4.70 8.28
N ASP A 161 13.46 5.18 9.50
CA ASP A 161 12.38 4.99 10.46
C ASP A 161 11.24 5.97 10.12
N VAL A 162 10.43 5.57 9.14
CA VAL A 162 9.31 6.36 8.64
C VAL A 162 8.00 5.60 8.81
N GLU A 163 6.97 6.31 9.21
CA GLU A 163 5.60 5.81 9.22
C GLU A 163 4.91 6.07 7.88
N PHE A 164 3.85 5.31 7.60
CA PHE A 164 2.96 5.62 6.48
C PHE A 164 2.35 7.02 6.63
N SER A 165 2.17 7.70 5.50
CA SER A 165 1.50 9.01 5.50
C SER A 165 0.13 8.93 6.16
N LYS A 166 -0.21 9.98 6.94
CA LYS A 166 -1.50 10.04 7.66
C LYS A 166 -2.63 10.20 6.64
N THR A 167 -3.62 9.33 6.73
CA THR A 167 -4.84 9.45 5.94
C THR A 167 -5.71 10.57 6.51
N LYS A 168 -6.14 11.51 5.68
CA LYS A 168 -7.15 12.51 6.06
C LYS A 168 -8.53 11.84 6.02
N VAL A 169 -9.27 11.97 7.11
CA VAL A 169 -10.64 11.44 7.27
C VAL A 169 -11.61 12.60 7.50
#